data_462e3e67e8398d12841230d670adab8c
#
_entry.id   462e3e67e8398d12841230d670adab8c
#
_cell.length_a   1.000
_cell.length_b   1.000
_cell.length_c   1.000
_cell.angle_alpha   90.00
_cell.angle_beta   90.00
_cell.angle_gamma   90.00
#
_symmetry.space_group_name_H-M   'P 1'
#
loop_
_entity.id
_entity.type
_entity.pdbx_description
1 polymer ?
#
loop_
_entity_poly.entity_id
_entity_poly.type
_entity_poly.pdbx_seq_one_letter_code
_entity_poly.pdbx_strand_id
1 'polypeptide(L)'
;MARKIQENPQLDMTPMIDVVFELIIFFVVTLTQCNAKDETIRLEDGRHGIELTPEEMPPTQMTVDVARTGRISMGDITLTPEQVGQRVKERKRKFGEFPVLIRADKNARHEAVARVMNACTANGIWKISFMAIHEHKAK
;
A
#
# COMPACT_ATOMS: atom_id res chain seq x y z
N MET A 1 -13.67 3.50 -74.63
CA MET A 1 -14.65 3.75 -73.55
C MET A 1 -13.91 3.46 -72.15
N ALA A 2 -13.60 4.51 -71.47
CA ALA A 2 -13.01 4.38 -70.16
C ALA A 2 -14.11 3.97 -69.15
N ARG A 3 -13.98 2.79 -68.63
CA ARG A 3 -14.86 2.28 -67.60
C ARG A 3 -14.49 3.03 -66.30
N LYS A 4 -15.33 3.98 -65.91
CA LYS A 4 -15.23 4.56 -64.57
C LYS A 4 -15.50 3.47 -63.55
N ILE A 5 -14.44 3.04 -62.92
CA ILE A 5 -14.54 2.26 -61.69
C ILE A 5 -15.09 3.20 -60.66
N GLN A 6 -16.37 3.05 -60.33
CA GLN A 6 -16.92 3.70 -59.16
C GLN A 6 -16.27 3.00 -57.94
N GLU A 7 -15.20 3.59 -57.46
CA GLU A 7 -14.76 3.30 -56.12
C GLU A 7 -15.85 3.78 -55.18
N ASN A 8 -16.61 2.86 -54.68
CA ASN A 8 -17.44 3.11 -53.52
C ASN A 8 -16.48 3.46 -52.37
N PRO A 9 -16.48 4.70 -51.88
CA PRO A 9 -15.74 5.01 -50.69
C PRO A 9 -16.42 4.28 -49.53
N GLN A 10 -16.07 3.04 -49.33
CA GLN A 10 -16.38 2.39 -48.06
C GLN A 10 -15.62 3.15 -47.01
N LEU A 11 -16.35 3.85 -46.16
CA LEU A 11 -15.79 4.41 -44.96
C LEU A 11 -15.23 3.24 -44.15
N ASP A 12 -13.92 3.13 -44.15
CA ASP A 12 -13.26 2.19 -43.30
C ASP A 12 -13.32 2.70 -41.86
N MET A 13 -14.15 2.06 -41.03
CA MET A 13 -14.34 2.39 -39.63
C MET A 13 -13.23 1.82 -38.76
N THR A 14 -12.33 1.00 -39.32
CA THR A 14 -11.27 0.33 -38.57
C THR A 14 -10.33 1.32 -37.87
N PRO A 15 -9.84 2.41 -38.51
CA PRO A 15 -9.02 3.39 -37.82
C PRO A 15 -9.74 4.11 -36.67
N MET A 16 -11.03 4.36 -36.80
CA MET A 16 -11.83 5.02 -35.75
C MET A 16 -12.04 4.10 -34.56
N ILE A 17 -12.33 2.84 -34.80
CA ILE A 17 -12.47 1.81 -33.74
C ILE A 17 -11.13 1.64 -33.02
N ASP A 18 -10.03 1.63 -33.72
CA ASP A 18 -8.69 1.49 -33.18
C ASP A 18 -8.33 2.66 -32.25
N VAL A 19 -8.61 3.89 -32.66
CA VAL A 19 -8.39 5.08 -31.83
C VAL A 19 -9.23 5.04 -30.55
N VAL A 20 -10.49 4.67 -30.65
CA VAL A 20 -11.39 4.54 -29.49
C VAL A 20 -10.88 3.45 -28.55
N PHE A 21 -10.48 2.31 -29.10
CA PHE A 21 -9.95 1.20 -28.32
C PHE A 21 -8.64 1.57 -27.62
N GLU A 22 -7.75 2.26 -28.31
CA GLU A 22 -6.49 2.78 -27.75
C GLU A 22 -6.73 3.77 -26.60
N LEU A 23 -7.71 4.67 -26.74
CA LEU A 23 -8.10 5.59 -25.69
C LEU A 23 -8.64 4.85 -24.46
N ILE A 24 -9.46 3.83 -24.65
CA ILE A 24 -9.98 3.00 -23.55
C ILE A 24 -8.84 2.30 -22.82
N ILE A 25 -7.91 1.70 -23.54
CA ILE A 25 -6.72 1.06 -22.95
C ILE A 25 -5.90 2.08 -22.18
N PHE A 26 -5.68 3.25 -22.74
CA PHE A 26 -4.94 4.33 -22.10
C PHE A 26 -5.59 4.77 -20.78
N PHE A 27 -6.91 4.97 -20.77
CA PHE A 27 -7.63 5.30 -19.54
C PHE A 27 -7.55 4.20 -18.49
N VAL A 28 -7.74 2.96 -18.88
CA VAL A 28 -7.64 1.80 -17.97
C VAL A 28 -6.25 1.74 -17.33
N VAL A 29 -5.21 1.86 -18.13
CA VAL A 29 -3.82 1.83 -17.63
C VAL A 29 -3.54 3.03 -16.72
N THR A 30 -4.03 4.21 -17.07
CA THR A 30 -3.84 5.42 -16.26
C THR A 30 -4.55 5.31 -14.91
N LEU A 31 -5.78 4.82 -14.88
CA LEU A 31 -6.54 4.60 -13.65
C LEU A 31 -5.85 3.56 -12.75
N THR A 32 -5.32 2.50 -13.35
CA THR A 32 -4.60 1.47 -12.62
C THR A 32 -3.32 2.03 -12.00
N GLN A 33 -2.60 2.87 -12.72
CA GLN A 33 -1.39 3.52 -12.20
C GLN A 33 -1.69 4.52 -11.07
N CYS A 34 -2.78 5.27 -11.17
CA CYS A 34 -3.21 6.18 -10.11
C CYS A 34 -3.51 5.41 -8.81
N ASN A 35 -4.20 4.30 -8.91
CA ASN A 35 -4.49 3.47 -7.74
C ASN A 35 -3.23 2.82 -7.16
N ALA A 36 -2.30 2.40 -8.02
CA ALA A 36 -1.04 1.80 -7.58
C ALA A 36 -0.12 2.80 -6.87
N LYS A 37 -0.16 4.08 -7.22
CA LYS A 37 0.66 5.11 -6.57
C LYS A 37 0.28 5.38 -5.13
N ASP A 38 -1.01 5.27 -4.81
CA ASP A 38 -1.49 5.48 -3.45
C ASP A 38 -1.20 4.29 -2.53
N GLU A 39 -0.93 3.13 -3.09
CA GLU A 39 -0.66 1.90 -2.35
C GLU A 39 0.82 1.51 -2.34
N THR A 40 1.64 2.12 -3.20
CA THR A 40 3.08 1.82 -3.22
C THR A 40 3.78 2.56 -2.10
N ILE A 41 3.76 1.99 -0.93
CA ILE A 41 4.59 2.42 0.17
C ILE A 41 6.01 1.99 -0.15
N ARG A 42 6.83 2.93 -0.63
CA ARG A 42 8.25 2.68 -0.81
C ARG A 42 8.95 2.70 0.53
N LEU A 43 9.55 1.59 0.88
CA LEU A 43 10.61 1.56 1.89
C LEU A 43 11.79 2.37 1.33
N GLU A 44 11.88 3.65 1.70
CA GLU A 44 13.12 4.37 1.49
C GLU A 44 14.19 3.79 2.44
N ASP A 45 15.33 3.42 1.86
CA ASP A 45 16.54 2.89 2.50
C ASP A 45 16.58 1.40 2.90
N GLY A 46 15.62 0.61 2.51
CA GLY A 46 15.79 -0.83 2.58
C GLY A 46 16.46 -1.36 1.30
N ARG A 47 17.76 -1.50 1.27
CA ARG A 47 18.48 -2.12 0.12
C ARG A 47 17.99 -3.53 -0.21
N HIS A 48 17.11 -4.08 0.62
CA HIS A 48 16.57 -5.44 0.52
C HIS A 48 15.07 -5.47 0.85
N GLY A 49 14.37 -4.35 0.67
CA GLY A 49 12.93 -4.29 0.87
C GLY A 49 12.19 -5.11 -0.18
N ILE A 50 11.34 -6.01 0.26
CA ILE A 50 10.41 -6.74 -0.59
C ILE A 50 9.17 -5.89 -0.72
N GLU A 51 8.79 -5.54 -1.96
CA GLU A 51 7.50 -4.89 -2.20
C GLU A 51 6.40 -5.94 -2.01
N LEU A 52 5.63 -5.77 -0.95
CA LEU A 52 4.45 -6.59 -0.69
C LEU A 52 3.22 -5.84 -1.21
N THR A 53 2.46 -6.48 -2.06
CA THR A 53 1.15 -5.98 -2.45
C THR A 53 0.15 -6.20 -1.31
N PRO A 54 -0.90 -5.37 -1.20
CA PRO A 54 -1.93 -5.56 -0.17
C PRO A 54 -2.58 -6.95 -0.21
N GLU A 55 -2.61 -7.59 -1.36
CA GLU A 55 -3.13 -8.94 -1.55
C GLU A 55 -2.24 -10.03 -0.94
N GLU A 56 -0.96 -9.76 -0.81
CA GLU A 56 0.01 -10.68 -0.20
C GLU A 56 0.07 -10.56 1.33
N MET A 57 -0.63 -9.57 1.90
CA MET A 57 -0.69 -9.41 3.34
C MET A 57 -1.62 -10.44 3.96
N PRO A 58 -1.14 -11.20 4.96
CA PRO A 58 -2.01 -12.16 5.64
C PRO A 58 -3.17 -11.44 6.34
N PRO A 59 -4.40 -11.99 6.28
CA PRO A 59 -5.58 -11.34 6.88
C PRO A 59 -5.49 -11.20 8.41
N THR A 60 -4.58 -11.92 9.05
CA THR A 60 -4.32 -11.85 10.49
C THR A 60 -3.31 -10.77 10.85
N GLN A 61 -2.75 -10.06 9.88
CA GLN A 61 -1.74 -9.04 10.13
C GLN A 61 -2.29 -7.87 10.94
N MET A 62 -1.55 -7.48 11.95
CA MET A 62 -1.82 -6.32 12.77
C MET A 62 -0.97 -5.15 12.29
N THR A 63 -1.60 -4.04 12.00
CA THR A 63 -0.91 -2.83 11.54
C THR A 63 -0.87 -1.79 12.64
N VAL A 64 0.30 -1.27 12.93
CA VAL A 64 0.53 -0.19 13.91
C VAL A 64 1.16 1.00 13.20
N ASP A 65 0.55 2.15 13.32
CA ASP A 65 1.01 3.39 12.73
C ASP A 65 1.74 4.25 13.75
N VAL A 66 2.92 4.74 13.39
CA VAL A 66 3.70 5.67 14.20
C VAL A 66 3.79 7.00 13.45
N ALA A 67 3.17 8.02 13.99
CA ALA A 67 3.19 9.36 13.41
C ALA A 67 4.53 10.06 13.67
N ARG A 68 4.79 11.09 12.90
CA ARG A 68 5.97 11.94 13.04
C ARG A 68 6.16 12.50 14.45
N THR A 69 5.06 12.79 15.14
CA THR A 69 5.06 13.29 16.51
C THR A 69 5.37 12.22 17.57
N GLY A 70 5.48 10.96 17.15
CA GLY A 70 5.62 9.82 18.05
C GLY A 70 4.30 9.23 18.52
N ARG A 71 3.17 9.73 18.01
CA ARG A 71 1.86 9.18 18.33
C ARG A 71 1.68 7.82 17.67
N ILE A 72 1.30 6.85 18.46
CA ILE A 72 1.05 5.49 18.02
C ILE A 72 -0.45 5.30 17.85
N SER A 73 -0.87 4.79 16.71
CA SER A 73 -2.27 4.54 16.40
C SER A 73 -2.48 3.19 15.75
N MET A 74 -3.65 2.63 15.96
CA MET A 74 -4.12 1.41 15.33
C MET A 74 -5.48 1.71 14.69
N GLY A 75 -5.49 1.88 13.37
CA GLY A 75 -6.65 2.43 12.70
C GLY A 75 -6.93 3.85 13.20
N ASP A 76 -8.13 4.09 13.70
CA ASP A 76 -8.53 5.39 14.20
C ASP A 76 -8.30 5.62 15.71
N ILE A 77 -7.70 4.63 16.38
CA ILE A 77 -7.51 4.65 17.83
C ILE A 77 -6.04 4.98 18.15
N THR A 78 -5.85 6.02 18.96
CA THR A 78 -4.51 6.34 19.49
C THR A 78 -4.23 5.49 20.73
N LEU A 79 -3.07 4.85 20.74
CA LEU A 79 -2.65 3.94 21.78
C LEU A 79 -1.29 4.34 22.36
N THR A 80 -1.10 4.00 23.64
CA THR A 80 0.24 4.03 24.24
C THR A 80 1.01 2.73 23.91
N PRO A 81 2.35 2.72 23.99
CA PRO A 81 3.12 1.49 23.77
C PRO A 81 2.68 0.32 24.67
N GLU A 82 2.25 0.63 25.87
CA GLU A 82 1.75 -0.36 26.83
C GLU A 82 0.42 -0.96 26.38
N GLN A 83 -0.47 -0.14 25.86
CA GLN A 83 -1.75 -0.58 25.30
C GLN A 83 -1.55 -1.42 24.04
N VAL A 84 -0.57 -1.08 23.21
CA VAL A 84 -0.19 -1.91 22.06
C VAL A 84 0.26 -3.29 22.52
N GLY A 85 1.09 -3.35 23.54
CA GLY A 85 1.54 -4.60 24.13
C GLY A 85 0.38 -5.46 24.66
N GLN A 86 -0.59 -4.85 25.33
CA GLN A 86 -1.79 -5.55 25.81
C GLN A 86 -2.62 -6.11 24.66
N ARG A 87 -2.82 -5.34 23.61
CA ARG A 87 -3.57 -5.80 22.42
C ARG A 87 -2.86 -6.92 21.68
N VAL A 88 -1.55 -6.84 21.58
CA VAL A 88 -0.72 -7.90 21.01
C VAL A 88 -0.87 -9.19 21.82
N LYS A 89 -0.79 -9.07 23.13
CA LYS A 89 -0.94 -10.22 24.05
C LYS A 89 -2.31 -10.87 23.93
N GLU A 90 -3.38 -10.06 23.91
CA GLU A 90 -4.75 -10.57 23.76
C GLU A 90 -4.95 -11.27 22.41
N ARG A 91 -4.43 -10.68 21.34
CA ARG A 91 -4.55 -11.24 20.00
C ARG A 91 -3.74 -12.52 19.84
N LYS A 92 -2.55 -12.57 20.42
CA LYS A 92 -1.74 -13.80 20.45
C LYS A 92 -2.44 -14.91 21.20
N ARG A 93 -3.10 -14.59 22.30
CA ARG A 93 -3.88 -15.55 23.08
C ARG A 93 -5.04 -16.14 22.30
N LYS A 94 -5.70 -15.33 21.43
CA LYS A 94 -6.85 -15.76 20.64
C LYS A 94 -6.48 -16.51 19.37
N PHE A 95 -5.46 -16.02 18.65
CA PHE A 95 -5.12 -16.47 17.30
C PHE A 95 -3.74 -17.12 17.15
N GLY A 96 -2.92 -17.14 18.21
CA GLY A 96 -1.55 -17.58 18.14
C GLY A 96 -0.61 -16.53 17.55
N GLU A 97 0.48 -16.96 16.92
CA GLU A 97 1.41 -16.03 16.27
C GLU A 97 0.79 -15.38 15.05
N PHE A 98 1.01 -14.08 14.93
CA PHE A 98 0.57 -13.29 13.79
C PHE A 98 1.66 -12.27 13.42
N PRO A 99 1.74 -11.89 12.14
CA PRO A 99 2.68 -10.86 11.71
C PRO A 99 2.20 -9.47 12.13
N VAL A 100 3.13 -8.63 12.54
CA VAL A 100 2.90 -7.22 12.86
C VAL A 100 3.60 -6.36 11.83
N LEU A 101 2.88 -5.42 11.25
CA LEU A 101 3.41 -4.41 10.37
C LEU A 101 3.45 -3.07 11.11
N ILE A 102 4.63 -2.51 11.24
CA ILE A 102 4.83 -1.17 11.81
C ILE A 102 5.03 -0.20 10.66
N ARG A 103 4.06 0.68 10.46
CA ARG A 103 4.14 1.77 9.50
C ARG A 103 4.58 3.03 10.23
N ALA A 104 5.77 3.50 9.98
CA ALA A 104 6.31 4.68 10.60
C ALA A 104 6.48 5.80 9.57
N ASP A 105 6.21 7.04 9.99
CA ASP A 105 6.57 8.20 9.18
C ASP A 105 8.10 8.25 9.04
N LYS A 106 8.58 8.64 7.86
CA LYS A 106 10.02 8.81 7.58
C LYS A 106 10.73 9.66 8.62
N ASN A 107 10.05 10.67 9.13
CA ASN A 107 10.56 11.59 10.14
C ASN A 107 10.18 11.21 11.57
N ALA A 108 9.57 10.05 11.78
CA ALA A 108 9.23 9.57 13.11
C ALA A 108 10.50 9.34 13.94
N ARG A 109 10.42 9.63 15.22
CA ARG A 109 11.53 9.35 16.13
C ARG A 109 11.77 7.84 16.24
N HIS A 110 13.00 7.45 16.06
CA HIS A 110 13.41 6.05 16.18
C HIS A 110 13.04 5.42 17.54
N GLU A 111 13.07 6.21 18.60
CA GLU A 111 12.65 5.77 19.95
C GLU A 111 11.19 5.32 20.00
N ALA A 112 10.28 6.00 19.32
CA ALA A 112 8.87 5.64 19.29
C ALA A 112 8.66 4.30 18.58
N VAL A 113 9.34 4.08 17.48
CA VAL A 113 9.33 2.82 16.74
C VAL A 113 9.92 1.69 17.58
N ALA A 114 11.04 1.95 18.27
CA ALA A 114 11.68 0.99 19.15
C ALA A 114 10.79 0.57 20.33
N ARG A 115 10.03 1.50 20.89
CA ARG A 115 9.07 1.20 21.95
C ARG A 115 7.95 0.26 21.49
N VAL A 116 7.41 0.50 20.30
CA VAL A 116 6.41 -0.39 19.70
C VAL A 116 6.99 -1.77 19.45
N MET A 117 8.19 -1.82 18.88
CA MET A 117 8.89 -3.07 18.61
C MET A 117 9.14 -3.85 19.89
N ASN A 118 9.62 -3.19 20.93
CA ASN A 118 9.86 -3.81 22.25
C ASN A 118 8.56 -4.33 22.87
N ALA A 119 7.46 -3.60 22.75
CA ALA A 119 6.15 -4.05 23.21
C ALA A 119 5.70 -5.33 22.49
N CYS A 120 5.93 -5.43 21.19
CA CYS A 120 5.62 -6.62 20.42
C CYS A 120 6.52 -7.81 20.79
N THR A 121 7.82 -7.60 20.87
CA THR A 121 8.80 -8.66 21.19
C THR A 121 8.67 -9.16 22.62
N ALA A 122 8.37 -8.29 23.57
CA ALA A 122 8.11 -8.67 24.97
C ALA A 122 6.91 -9.62 25.11
N ASN A 123 5.96 -9.55 24.20
CA ASN A 123 4.81 -10.45 24.15
C ASN A 123 5.01 -11.68 23.23
N GLY A 124 6.23 -11.89 22.76
CA GLY A 124 6.61 -13.08 21.99
C GLY A 124 6.29 -13.01 20.50
N ILE A 125 6.03 -11.83 19.95
CA ILE A 125 5.86 -11.62 18.51
C ILE A 125 7.19 -11.24 17.89
N TRP A 126 7.68 -12.09 17.00
CA TRP A 126 8.97 -11.90 16.31
C TRP A 126 8.85 -11.57 14.83
N LYS A 127 7.69 -11.84 14.23
CA LYS A 127 7.42 -11.51 12.83
C LYS A 127 6.99 -10.06 12.72
N ILE A 128 7.97 -9.17 12.67
CA ILE A 128 7.74 -7.72 12.57
C ILE A 128 8.29 -7.23 11.26
N SER A 129 7.43 -6.57 10.49
CA SER A 129 7.79 -5.90 9.26
C SER A 129 7.71 -4.39 9.46
N PHE A 130 8.61 -3.66 8.84
CA PHE A 130 8.67 -2.21 8.90
C PHE A 130 8.35 -1.61 7.55
N MET A 131 7.62 -0.51 7.59
CA MET A 131 7.26 0.24 6.41
C MET A 131 7.38 1.73 6.70
N ALA A 132 8.18 2.43 5.92
CA ALA A 132 8.28 3.88 6.01
C ALA A 132 7.19 4.52 5.16
N ILE A 133 6.39 5.38 5.76
CA ILE A 133 5.34 6.12 5.07
C ILE A 133 5.81 7.55 4.84
N HIS A 134 5.71 7.99 3.61
CA HIS A 134 5.78 9.40 3.28
C HIS A 134 4.38 9.99 3.41
N GLU A 135 4.11 10.68 4.50
CA GLU A 135 2.94 11.53 4.57
C GLU A 135 3.10 12.66 3.57
N HIS A 136 2.47 12.51 2.42
CA HIS A 136 2.25 13.64 1.54
C HIS A 136 1.25 14.54 2.26
N LYS A 137 1.73 15.62 2.86
CA LYS A 137 0.85 16.67 3.30
C LYS A 137 0.11 17.17 2.07
N ALA A 138 -1.11 16.70 1.88
CA ALA A 138 -2.06 17.35 1.01
C ALA A 138 -2.27 18.77 1.55
N LYS A 139 -1.73 19.73 0.83
CA LYS A 139 -2.06 21.12 1.07
C LYS A 139 -3.51 21.38 0.64
#